data_f2518ad77e9682594a34016c3421d82a
#
_entry.id   f2518ad77e9682594a34016c3421d82a
#
_cell.length_a   1.000
_cell.length_b   1.000
_cell.length_c   1.000
_cell.angle_alpha   90.00
_cell.angle_beta   90.00
_cell.angle_gamma   90.00
#
_symmetry.space_group_name_H-M   'P 1'
#
loop_
_entity.id
_entity.type
_entity.pdbx_description
1 polymer ?
#
loop_
_entity_poly.entity_id
_entity_poly.type
_entity_poly.pdbx_seq_one_letter_code
_entity_poly.pdbx_strand_id
1 'polypeptide(L)'
;MHMPHMPHVISEPELRPLDVGGLLARGAIAGVVAGMGFLLANMWYAVSQGLPGIAPLYVMSTVFHASSAPVAIPGEAVLGLTMHVILSLGFGMGFAVLVPWLRNAPALVGGALAYGLALWVLNIEILGRTVFPFFTNAKGPDQLFEFFIHPLIFGLLLVPFFLGRTYEGRRRAVTTDSAAAAADSRPPGAPDRPSAT
;
A
#
# COMPACT_ATOMS: atom_id res chain seq x y z
N MET A 1 -58.63 26.21 0.38
CA MET A 1 -57.42 26.34 1.21
C MET A 1 -56.38 25.42 0.61
N HIS A 2 -55.42 25.95 -0.15
CA HIS A 2 -54.43 25.18 -0.92
C HIS A 2 -53.18 25.13 -0.06
N MET A 3 -52.79 23.94 0.45
CA MET A 3 -51.54 23.78 1.20
C MET A 3 -50.36 23.78 0.21
N PRO A 4 -49.33 24.57 0.43
CA PRO A 4 -48.15 24.54 -0.42
C PRO A 4 -47.39 23.21 -0.21
N HIS A 5 -47.08 22.52 -1.31
CA HIS A 5 -46.16 21.39 -1.31
C HIS A 5 -44.78 21.83 -0.73
N MET A 6 -44.40 21.27 0.40
CA MET A 6 -43.02 21.39 0.89
C MET A 6 -42.06 20.67 -0.08
N PRO A 7 -40.98 21.32 -0.51
CA PRO A 7 -39.97 20.65 -1.31
C PRO A 7 -39.38 19.47 -0.52
N HIS A 8 -39.34 18.30 -1.16
CA HIS A 8 -38.61 17.15 -0.65
C HIS A 8 -37.15 17.57 -0.37
N VAL A 9 -36.79 17.57 0.89
CA VAL A 9 -35.37 17.68 1.30
C VAL A 9 -34.66 16.50 0.68
N ILE A 10 -33.81 16.79 -0.32
CA ILE A 10 -32.89 15.80 -0.89
C ILE A 10 -31.98 15.40 0.28
N SER A 11 -32.18 14.19 0.78
CA SER A 11 -31.32 13.62 1.82
C SER A 11 -29.90 13.64 1.28
N GLU A 12 -29.02 14.38 1.96
CA GLU A 12 -27.59 14.37 1.65
C GLU A 12 -27.10 12.92 1.58
N PRO A 13 -26.27 12.57 0.57
CA PRO A 13 -25.72 11.22 0.50
C PRO A 13 -24.96 10.96 1.81
N GLU A 14 -25.46 10.02 2.61
CA GLU A 14 -24.76 9.55 3.81
C GLU A 14 -23.34 9.15 3.42
N LEU A 15 -22.37 9.96 3.82
CA LEU A 15 -20.96 9.63 3.71
C LEU A 15 -20.73 8.39 4.58
N ARG A 16 -20.73 7.21 3.95
CA ARG A 16 -20.37 5.98 4.68
C ARG A 16 -18.98 6.17 5.29
N PRO A 17 -18.84 5.96 6.60
CA PRO A 17 -17.54 6.05 7.24
C PRO A 17 -16.56 5.13 6.52
N LEU A 18 -15.33 5.61 6.30
CA LEU A 18 -14.26 4.80 5.74
C LEU A 18 -14.06 3.58 6.65
N ASP A 19 -14.22 2.39 6.10
CA ASP A 19 -13.84 1.16 6.80
C ASP A 19 -12.33 1.10 6.96
N VAL A 20 -11.83 1.79 7.99
CA VAL A 20 -10.41 1.90 8.31
C VAL A 20 -9.86 0.52 8.68
N GLY A 21 -10.63 -0.29 9.41
CA GLY A 21 -10.20 -1.64 9.80
C GLY A 21 -9.96 -2.54 8.58
N GLY A 22 -10.92 -2.58 7.65
CA GLY A 22 -10.79 -3.34 6.42
C GLY A 22 -9.68 -2.81 5.49
N LEU A 23 -9.43 -1.49 5.50
CA LEU A 23 -8.34 -0.88 4.75
C LEU A 23 -6.97 -1.31 5.29
N LEU A 24 -6.77 -1.23 6.61
CA LEU A 24 -5.53 -1.62 7.28
C LEU A 24 -5.29 -3.13 7.18
N ALA A 25 -6.31 -3.97 7.34
CA ALA A 25 -6.19 -5.41 7.17
C ALA A 25 -5.74 -5.79 5.75
N ARG A 26 -6.31 -5.13 4.73
CA ARG A 26 -5.87 -5.28 3.33
C ARG A 26 -4.43 -4.82 3.13
N GLY A 27 -4.04 -3.70 3.75
CA GLY A 27 -2.67 -3.20 3.76
C GLY A 27 -1.70 -4.19 4.40
N ALA A 28 -2.05 -4.78 5.53
CA ALA A 28 -1.25 -5.79 6.21
C ALA A 28 -0.99 -7.01 5.29
N ILE A 29 -2.05 -7.54 4.64
CA ILE A 29 -1.92 -8.67 3.69
C ILE A 29 -1.05 -8.26 2.50
N ALA A 30 -1.31 -7.10 1.91
CA ALA A 30 -0.53 -6.57 0.80
C ALA A 30 0.96 -6.42 1.16
N GLY A 31 1.23 -5.90 2.37
CA GLY A 31 2.58 -5.74 2.89
C GLY A 31 3.31 -7.07 3.06
N VAL A 32 2.65 -8.11 3.59
CA VAL A 32 3.25 -9.44 3.71
C VAL A 32 3.59 -10.03 2.33
N VAL A 33 2.68 -9.92 1.36
CA VAL A 33 2.94 -10.42 0.00
C VAL A 33 4.06 -9.63 -0.68
N ALA A 34 4.04 -8.30 -0.58
CA ALA A 34 5.10 -7.44 -1.12
C ALA A 34 6.45 -7.71 -0.44
N GLY A 35 6.44 -7.85 0.89
CA GLY A 35 7.62 -8.22 1.67
C GLY A 35 8.18 -9.58 1.31
N MET A 36 7.33 -10.58 1.07
CA MET A 36 7.80 -11.88 0.61
C MET A 36 8.47 -11.78 -0.75
N GLY A 37 7.88 -11.04 -1.70
CA GLY A 37 8.52 -10.78 -3.01
C GLY A 37 9.86 -10.06 -2.86
N PHE A 38 9.93 -9.07 -1.99
CA PHE A 38 11.15 -8.34 -1.67
C PHE A 38 12.22 -9.25 -1.05
N LEU A 39 11.86 -10.09 -0.09
CA LEU A 39 12.77 -11.06 0.53
C LEU A 39 13.30 -12.06 -0.49
N LEU A 40 12.44 -12.59 -1.36
CA LEU A 40 12.86 -13.52 -2.42
C LEU A 40 13.84 -12.87 -3.40
N ALA A 41 13.64 -11.60 -3.75
CA ALA A 41 14.58 -10.84 -4.59
C ALA A 41 15.95 -10.70 -3.89
N ASN A 42 15.97 -10.39 -2.59
CA ASN A 42 17.19 -10.32 -1.81
C ASN A 42 17.90 -11.69 -1.67
N MET A 43 17.13 -12.77 -1.47
CA MET A 43 17.68 -14.12 -1.42
C MET A 43 18.31 -14.53 -2.76
N TRP A 44 17.61 -14.21 -3.86
CA TRP A 44 18.15 -14.44 -5.21
C TRP A 44 19.44 -13.64 -5.44
N TYR A 45 19.46 -12.37 -5.05
CA TYR A 45 20.65 -11.54 -5.18
C TYR A 45 21.81 -12.09 -4.33
N ALA A 46 21.58 -12.48 -3.09
CA ALA A 46 22.59 -13.10 -2.23
C ALA A 46 23.24 -14.33 -2.90
N VAL A 47 22.42 -15.21 -3.47
CA VAL A 47 22.90 -16.39 -4.22
C VAL A 47 23.74 -15.97 -5.42
N SER A 48 23.34 -14.94 -6.16
CA SER A 48 24.10 -14.43 -7.32
C SER A 48 25.49 -13.87 -6.94
N GLN A 49 25.64 -13.45 -5.67
CA GLN A 49 26.91 -12.99 -5.10
C GLN A 49 27.72 -14.14 -4.43
N GLY A 50 27.28 -15.40 -4.58
CA GLY A 50 27.93 -16.55 -3.94
C GLY A 50 27.68 -16.71 -2.44
N LEU A 51 26.70 -15.99 -1.90
CA LEU A 51 26.29 -16.08 -0.50
C LEU A 51 25.15 -17.11 -0.32
N PRO A 52 24.96 -17.67 0.87
CA PRO A 52 23.78 -18.47 1.16
C PRO A 52 22.49 -17.66 0.92
N GLY A 53 21.46 -18.27 0.29
CA GLY A 53 20.20 -17.60 0.03
C GLY A 53 19.51 -17.04 1.26
N ILE A 54 19.75 -17.63 2.43
CA ILE A 54 19.22 -17.19 3.73
C ILE A 54 19.99 -15.99 4.33
N ALA A 55 21.11 -15.56 3.73
CA ALA A 55 21.92 -14.47 4.24
C ALA A 55 21.14 -13.17 4.53
N PRO A 56 20.15 -12.74 3.73
CA PRO A 56 19.35 -11.56 4.04
C PRO A 56 18.63 -11.63 5.40
N LEU A 57 18.24 -12.82 5.87
CA LEU A 57 17.64 -12.97 7.20
C LEU A 57 18.64 -12.69 8.32
N TYR A 58 19.90 -13.09 8.16
CA TYR A 58 20.94 -12.75 9.12
C TYR A 58 21.25 -11.25 9.14
N VAL A 59 21.17 -10.59 7.98
CA VAL A 59 21.27 -9.12 7.89
C VAL A 59 20.12 -8.45 8.62
N MET A 60 18.87 -8.91 8.41
CA MET A 60 17.70 -8.35 9.09
C MET A 60 17.74 -8.52 10.61
N SER A 61 18.32 -9.60 11.14
CA SER A 61 18.44 -9.80 12.58
C SER A 61 19.32 -8.74 13.26
N THR A 62 20.27 -8.13 12.52
CA THR A 62 21.14 -7.07 13.07
C THR A 62 20.36 -5.85 13.56
N VAL A 63 19.11 -5.65 13.10
CA VAL A 63 18.23 -4.58 13.58
C VAL A 63 17.96 -4.71 15.09
N PHE A 64 17.84 -5.93 15.62
CA PHE A 64 17.67 -6.16 17.06
C PHE A 64 18.95 -5.94 17.88
N HIS A 65 20.09 -6.07 17.23
CA HIS A 65 21.42 -5.95 17.88
C HIS A 65 22.08 -4.59 17.61
N ALA A 66 21.36 -3.65 17.01
CA ALA A 66 21.85 -2.38 16.54
C ALA A 66 23.10 -2.56 15.62
N SER A 67 24.19 -2.07 15.78
CA SER A 67 25.39 -2.10 14.90
C SER A 67 26.10 -3.46 14.81
N SER A 68 25.52 -4.55 15.28
CA SER A 68 26.15 -5.88 15.22
C SER A 68 26.28 -6.40 13.79
N ALA A 69 27.41 -7.05 13.50
CA ALA A 69 27.57 -7.80 12.25
C ALA A 69 26.64 -9.04 12.22
N PRO A 70 26.16 -9.47 11.03
CA PRO A 70 25.33 -10.66 10.93
C PRO A 70 26.01 -11.91 11.49
N VAL A 71 25.26 -12.73 12.23
CA VAL A 71 25.70 -14.00 12.77
C VAL A 71 24.92 -15.13 12.11
N ALA A 72 25.63 -16.08 11.47
CA ALA A 72 25.02 -17.15 10.68
C ALA A 72 24.65 -18.36 11.57
N ILE A 73 23.62 -18.20 12.41
CA ILE A 73 23.03 -19.28 13.20
C ILE A 73 21.50 -19.33 13.02
N PRO A 74 20.86 -20.51 13.16
CA PRO A 74 19.43 -20.67 12.91
C PRO A 74 18.52 -19.69 13.67
N GLY A 75 18.87 -19.37 14.92
CA GLY A 75 18.10 -18.43 15.74
C GLY A 75 18.07 -17.02 15.16
N GLU A 76 19.17 -16.55 14.59
CA GLU A 76 19.25 -15.25 13.92
C GLU A 76 18.42 -15.19 12.64
N ALA A 77 18.35 -16.29 11.89
CA ALA A 77 17.47 -16.35 10.72
C ALA A 77 15.98 -16.21 11.10
N VAL A 78 15.56 -16.87 12.18
CA VAL A 78 14.18 -16.75 12.70
C VAL A 78 13.91 -15.32 13.19
N LEU A 79 14.86 -14.73 13.90
CA LEU A 79 14.76 -13.35 14.37
C LEU A 79 14.65 -12.37 13.20
N GLY A 80 15.49 -12.54 12.17
CA GLY A 80 15.45 -11.72 10.96
C GLY A 80 14.14 -11.86 10.18
N LEU A 81 13.61 -13.09 10.05
CA LEU A 81 12.32 -13.32 9.43
C LEU A 81 11.18 -12.63 10.21
N THR A 82 11.23 -12.71 11.54
CA THR A 82 10.25 -12.06 12.42
C THR A 82 10.27 -10.54 12.19
N MET A 83 11.45 -9.93 12.18
CA MET A 83 11.58 -8.49 11.90
C MET A 83 11.06 -8.14 10.51
N HIS A 84 11.44 -8.94 9.51
CA HIS A 84 10.98 -8.72 8.13
C HIS A 84 9.45 -8.74 8.02
N VAL A 85 8.79 -9.69 8.66
CA VAL A 85 7.32 -9.77 8.67
C VAL A 85 6.69 -8.58 9.38
N ILE A 86 7.21 -8.18 10.54
CA ILE A 86 6.71 -7.01 11.30
C ILE A 86 6.82 -5.73 10.45
N LEU A 87 7.97 -5.49 9.83
CA LEU A 87 8.17 -4.33 8.97
C LEU A 87 7.26 -4.38 7.74
N SER A 88 7.12 -5.55 7.12
CA SER A 88 6.26 -5.74 5.94
C SER A 88 4.79 -5.43 6.26
N LEU A 89 4.28 -5.91 7.40
CA LEU A 89 2.94 -5.58 7.89
C LEU A 89 2.79 -4.06 8.11
N GLY A 90 3.73 -3.45 8.82
CA GLY A 90 3.71 -2.02 9.12
C GLY A 90 3.76 -1.16 7.86
N PHE A 91 4.64 -1.48 6.92
CA PHE A 91 4.76 -0.74 5.66
C PHE A 91 3.54 -0.93 4.76
N GLY A 92 2.97 -2.14 4.69
CA GLY A 92 1.73 -2.35 3.94
C GLY A 92 0.55 -1.58 4.52
N MET A 93 0.39 -1.55 5.84
CA MET A 93 -0.62 -0.72 6.52
C MET A 93 -0.35 0.79 6.31
N GLY A 94 0.92 1.22 6.35
CA GLY A 94 1.30 2.60 6.06
C GLY A 94 0.91 3.02 4.64
N PHE A 95 1.15 2.17 3.64
CA PHE A 95 0.68 2.44 2.28
C PHE A 95 -0.85 2.52 2.19
N ALA A 96 -1.56 1.63 2.88
CA ALA A 96 -3.02 1.60 2.88
C ALA A 96 -3.62 2.95 3.35
N VAL A 97 -2.99 3.62 4.30
CA VAL A 97 -3.40 4.96 4.76
C VAL A 97 -3.35 5.98 3.62
N LEU A 98 -2.43 5.86 2.68
CA LEU A 98 -2.27 6.78 1.55
C LEU A 98 -3.28 6.53 0.42
N VAL A 99 -3.83 5.31 0.31
CA VAL A 99 -4.70 4.89 -0.80
C VAL A 99 -5.92 5.79 -1.02
N PRO A 100 -6.61 6.36 0.00
CA PRO A 100 -7.74 7.25 -0.21
C PRO A 100 -7.45 8.49 -1.06
N TRP A 101 -6.20 8.94 -1.09
CA TRP A 101 -5.77 10.07 -1.92
C TRP A 101 -5.37 9.66 -3.35
N LEU A 102 -5.15 8.36 -3.61
CA LEU A 102 -4.72 7.81 -4.90
C LEU A 102 -5.95 7.39 -5.73
N ARG A 103 -6.61 8.38 -6.35
CA ARG A 103 -7.97 8.25 -6.90
C ARG A 103 -8.09 7.44 -8.21
N ASN A 104 -6.98 7.12 -8.87
CA ASN A 104 -6.97 6.39 -10.15
C ASN A 104 -5.78 5.44 -10.23
N ALA A 105 -5.81 4.51 -11.19
CA ALA A 105 -4.77 3.50 -11.33
C ALA A 105 -3.36 4.09 -11.58
N PRO A 106 -3.18 5.10 -12.45
CA PRO A 106 -1.86 5.76 -12.60
C PRO A 106 -1.36 6.40 -11.31
N ALA A 107 -2.24 7.10 -10.56
CA ALA A 107 -1.87 7.68 -9.27
C ALA A 107 -1.52 6.60 -8.23
N LEU A 108 -2.24 5.46 -8.23
CA LEU A 108 -1.94 4.34 -7.36
C LEU A 108 -0.56 3.73 -7.67
N VAL A 109 -0.25 3.50 -8.95
CA VAL A 109 1.07 2.99 -9.38
C VAL A 109 2.17 3.98 -9.05
N GLY A 110 2.01 5.26 -9.41
CA GLY A 110 2.99 6.31 -9.10
C GLY A 110 3.19 6.48 -7.59
N GLY A 111 2.10 6.44 -6.82
CA GLY A 111 2.14 6.51 -5.35
C GLY A 111 2.84 5.30 -4.73
N ALA A 112 2.65 4.11 -5.28
CA ALA A 112 3.32 2.89 -4.81
C ALA A 112 4.83 2.93 -5.09
N LEU A 113 5.24 3.40 -6.28
CA LEU A 113 6.65 3.60 -6.62
C LEU A 113 7.29 4.65 -5.72
N ALA A 114 6.65 5.81 -5.55
CA ALA A 114 7.12 6.86 -4.66
C ALA A 114 7.22 6.40 -3.20
N TYR A 115 6.24 5.61 -2.74
CA TYR A 115 6.25 5.02 -1.41
C TYR A 115 7.40 4.03 -1.22
N GLY A 116 7.63 3.13 -2.18
CA GLY A 116 8.78 2.22 -2.15
C GLY A 116 10.11 2.98 -2.10
N LEU A 117 10.26 4.05 -2.89
CA LEU A 117 11.44 4.91 -2.82
C LEU A 117 11.57 5.61 -1.46
N ALA A 118 10.46 6.08 -0.88
CA ALA A 118 10.46 6.67 0.47
C ALA A 118 10.88 5.65 1.54
N LEU A 119 10.48 4.38 1.39
CA LEU A 119 10.95 3.30 2.27
C LEU A 119 12.46 3.04 2.13
N TRP A 120 13.01 3.10 0.92
CA TRP A 120 14.46 3.02 0.73
C TRP A 120 15.18 4.16 1.44
N VAL A 121 14.71 5.40 1.26
CA VAL A 121 15.27 6.57 1.97
C VAL A 121 15.18 6.38 3.48
N LEU A 122 14.02 5.95 4.00
CA LEU A 122 13.83 5.73 5.43
C LEU A 122 14.77 4.65 5.98
N ASN A 123 14.78 3.47 5.33
CA ASN A 123 15.48 2.30 5.86
C ASN A 123 17.00 2.42 5.67
N ILE A 124 17.46 2.90 4.52
CA ILE A 124 18.88 2.93 4.17
C ILE A 124 19.51 4.29 4.50
N GLU A 125 18.95 5.37 3.97
CA GLU A 125 19.57 6.70 4.09
C GLU A 125 19.38 7.33 5.48
N ILE A 126 18.27 7.04 6.15
CA ILE A 126 18.01 7.58 7.49
C ILE A 126 18.43 6.55 8.55
N LEU A 127 17.68 5.44 8.67
CA LEU A 127 17.91 4.46 9.73
C LEU A 127 19.25 3.74 9.59
N GLY A 128 19.66 3.40 8.38
CA GLY A 128 20.94 2.78 8.10
C GLY A 128 22.14 3.68 8.47
N ARG A 129 22.01 4.99 8.32
CA ARG A 129 23.09 5.92 8.67
C ARG A 129 23.09 6.34 10.14
N THR A 130 21.95 6.24 10.83
CA THR A 130 21.80 6.76 12.19
C THR A 130 21.72 5.68 13.25
N VAL A 131 20.94 4.63 13.00
CA VAL A 131 20.59 3.60 14.00
C VAL A 131 21.22 2.24 13.68
N PHE A 132 21.28 1.88 12.39
CA PHE A 132 21.75 0.57 11.94
C PHE A 132 22.92 0.67 10.95
N PRO A 133 24.11 1.08 11.39
CA PRO A 133 25.24 1.38 10.50
C PRO A 133 25.69 0.21 9.61
N PHE A 134 25.35 -1.02 9.98
CA PHE A 134 25.65 -2.19 9.15
C PHE A 134 25.04 -2.09 7.75
N PHE A 135 23.84 -1.51 7.63
CA PHE A 135 23.14 -1.40 6.34
C PHE A 135 23.80 -0.44 5.34
N THR A 136 24.69 0.42 5.79
CA THR A 136 25.41 1.37 4.94
C THR A 136 26.92 1.14 4.86
N ASN A 137 27.46 0.12 5.55
CA ASN A 137 28.86 -0.21 5.44
C ASN A 137 29.18 -1.03 4.17
N ALA A 138 30.46 -1.15 3.82
CA ALA A 138 30.89 -1.84 2.60
C ALA A 138 30.58 -3.36 2.56
N LYS A 139 30.25 -3.95 3.70
CA LYS A 139 29.84 -5.36 3.83
C LYS A 139 28.33 -5.52 4.00
N GLY A 140 27.60 -4.41 4.02
CA GLY A 140 26.14 -4.37 4.11
C GLY A 140 25.47 -4.70 2.78
N PRO A 141 24.13 -4.51 2.71
CA PRO A 141 23.38 -4.71 1.49
C PRO A 141 23.87 -3.82 0.34
N ASP A 142 23.75 -4.31 -0.89
CA ASP A 142 24.07 -3.51 -2.08
C ASP A 142 23.06 -2.36 -2.24
N GLN A 143 23.55 -1.13 -2.11
CA GLN A 143 22.73 0.07 -2.07
C GLN A 143 21.98 0.31 -3.38
N LEU A 144 22.60 -0.01 -4.53
CA LEU A 144 21.99 0.18 -5.83
C LEU A 144 20.87 -0.85 -6.06
N PHE A 145 21.12 -2.09 -5.68
CA PHE A 145 20.10 -3.14 -5.74
C PHE A 145 18.91 -2.79 -4.85
N GLU A 146 19.16 -2.40 -3.60
CA GLU A 146 18.13 -1.98 -2.65
C GLU A 146 17.32 -0.76 -3.16
N PHE A 147 17.98 0.21 -3.78
CA PHE A 147 17.32 1.37 -4.39
C PHE A 147 16.27 0.96 -5.43
N PHE A 148 16.55 -0.06 -6.25
CA PHE A 148 15.62 -0.52 -7.27
C PHE A 148 14.53 -1.44 -6.73
N ILE A 149 14.85 -2.37 -5.86
CA ILE A 149 13.86 -3.37 -5.41
C ILE A 149 12.80 -2.78 -4.47
N HIS A 150 13.10 -1.71 -3.74
CA HIS A 150 12.11 -1.06 -2.88
C HIS A 150 10.91 -0.54 -3.70
N PRO A 151 11.07 0.31 -4.74
CA PRO A 151 9.95 0.76 -5.54
C PRO A 151 9.43 -0.33 -6.49
N LEU A 152 10.29 -1.09 -7.18
CA LEU A 152 9.88 -1.99 -8.25
C LEU A 152 9.30 -3.32 -7.74
N ILE A 153 9.80 -3.84 -6.63
CA ILE A 153 9.28 -5.09 -6.05
C ILE A 153 8.29 -4.77 -4.95
N PHE A 154 8.75 -4.16 -3.85
CA PHE A 154 7.85 -3.90 -2.71
C PHE A 154 6.71 -2.95 -3.12
N GLY A 155 7.02 -1.80 -3.72
CA GLY A 155 6.02 -0.80 -4.11
C GLY A 155 4.99 -1.37 -5.09
N LEU A 156 5.41 -1.94 -6.22
CA LEU A 156 4.47 -2.43 -7.24
C LEU A 156 3.65 -3.63 -6.78
N LEU A 157 4.16 -4.50 -5.91
CA LEU A 157 3.39 -5.64 -5.38
C LEU A 157 2.27 -5.21 -4.44
N LEU A 158 2.27 -3.99 -3.92
CA LEU A 158 1.13 -3.43 -3.18
C LEU A 158 -0.06 -3.10 -4.10
N VAL A 159 0.19 -2.71 -5.35
CA VAL A 159 -0.82 -2.17 -6.28
C VAL A 159 -2.03 -3.10 -6.48
N PRO A 160 -1.88 -4.41 -6.78
CA PRO A 160 -3.01 -5.30 -7.05
C PRO A 160 -4.07 -5.33 -5.96
N PHE A 161 -3.66 -5.14 -4.70
CA PHE A 161 -4.55 -5.18 -3.54
C PHE A 161 -5.51 -3.99 -3.46
N PHE A 162 -5.22 -2.90 -4.18
CA PHE A 162 -5.97 -1.65 -4.10
C PHE A 162 -6.62 -1.23 -5.43
N LEU A 163 -6.33 -1.91 -6.55
CA LEU A 163 -6.89 -1.59 -7.88
C LEU A 163 -8.42 -1.57 -7.89
N GLY A 164 -9.09 -2.51 -7.21
CA GLY A 164 -10.55 -2.60 -7.18
C GLY A 164 -11.22 -1.36 -6.59
N ARG A 165 -10.61 -0.72 -5.60
CA ARG A 165 -11.15 0.49 -4.96
C ARG A 165 -11.15 1.71 -5.87
N THR A 166 -10.15 1.85 -6.73
CA THR A 166 -10.09 2.94 -7.71
C THR A 166 -11.14 2.79 -8.81
N TYR A 167 -11.50 1.56 -9.18
CA TYR A 167 -12.54 1.27 -10.16
C TYR A 167 -13.96 1.48 -9.61
N GLU A 168 -14.24 1.10 -8.37
CA GLU A 168 -15.54 1.32 -7.74
C GLU A 168 -15.86 2.81 -7.57
N GLY A 169 -14.88 3.60 -7.17
CA GLY A 169 -15.02 5.06 -7.11
C GLY A 169 -15.36 5.68 -8.45
N ARG A 170 -14.74 5.22 -9.54
CA ARG A 170 -15.04 5.70 -10.91
C ARG A 170 -16.43 5.27 -11.38
N ARG A 171 -16.86 4.03 -11.14
CA ARG A 171 -18.21 3.56 -11.51
C ARG A 171 -19.29 4.38 -10.83
N ARG A 172 -19.14 4.69 -9.55
CA ARG A 172 -20.09 5.52 -8.80
C ARG A 172 -20.15 6.95 -9.33
N ALA A 173 -19.01 7.58 -9.63
CA ALA A 173 -18.98 8.92 -10.22
C ALA A 173 -19.74 8.96 -11.57
N VAL A 174 -19.47 8.00 -12.48
CA VAL A 174 -20.14 7.93 -13.79
C VAL A 174 -21.65 7.71 -13.65
N THR A 175 -22.09 6.85 -12.72
CA THR A 175 -23.54 6.63 -12.49
C THR A 175 -24.22 7.85 -11.90
N THR A 176 -23.56 8.59 -11.02
CA THR A 176 -24.09 9.82 -10.43
C THR A 176 -24.22 10.92 -11.48
N ASP A 177 -23.19 11.12 -12.31
CA ASP A 177 -23.18 12.11 -13.38
C ASP A 177 -24.25 11.80 -14.44
N SER A 178 -24.41 10.51 -14.81
CA SER A 178 -25.44 10.07 -15.75
C SER A 178 -26.86 10.24 -15.19
N ALA A 179 -27.06 10.00 -13.89
CA ALA A 179 -28.34 10.22 -13.23
C ALA A 179 -28.67 11.71 -13.13
N ALA A 180 -27.69 12.56 -12.83
CA ALA A 180 -27.86 14.01 -12.80
C ALA A 180 -28.17 14.58 -14.19
N ALA A 181 -27.45 14.14 -15.23
CA ALA A 181 -27.73 14.54 -16.62
C ALA A 181 -29.10 14.09 -17.10
N ALA A 182 -29.57 12.89 -16.71
CA ALA A 182 -30.91 12.39 -17.02
C ALA A 182 -32.02 13.18 -16.29
N ALA A 183 -31.75 13.67 -15.09
CA ALA A 183 -32.67 14.51 -14.32
C ALA A 183 -32.78 15.92 -14.94
N ASP A 184 -31.68 16.49 -15.40
CA ASP A 184 -31.62 17.84 -16.01
C ASP A 184 -32.26 17.84 -17.42
N SER A 185 -32.21 16.71 -18.14
CA SER A 185 -32.85 16.57 -19.48
C SER A 185 -34.35 16.30 -19.44
N ARG A 186 -34.97 16.19 -18.26
CA ARG A 186 -36.41 15.91 -18.13
C ARG A 186 -37.21 17.17 -18.41
N PRO A 187 -38.17 17.14 -19.36
CA PRO A 187 -38.99 18.30 -19.63
C PRO A 187 -39.87 18.67 -18.42
N PRO A 188 -40.01 19.95 -18.11
CA PRO A 188 -40.82 20.41 -16.99
C PRO A 188 -42.28 19.89 -17.14
N GLY A 189 -42.73 19.16 -16.12
CA GLY A 189 -44.11 18.61 -16.10
C GLY A 189 -44.26 17.14 -16.52
N ALA A 190 -43.20 16.40 -16.79
CA ALA A 190 -43.26 14.97 -17.04
C ALA A 190 -43.72 14.21 -15.76
N PRO A 191 -44.75 13.33 -15.83
CA PRO A 191 -45.21 12.57 -14.67
C PRO A 191 -44.13 11.59 -14.15
N ASP A 192 -44.09 11.41 -12.84
CA ASP A 192 -43.19 10.42 -12.22
C ASP A 192 -43.54 9.01 -12.66
N ARG A 193 -42.56 8.23 -13.12
CA ARG A 193 -42.78 6.82 -13.39
C ARG A 193 -43.18 6.11 -12.10
N PRO A 194 -44.27 5.31 -12.09
CA PRO A 194 -44.61 4.50 -10.92
C PRO A 194 -43.47 3.55 -10.59
N SER A 195 -43.05 3.52 -9.31
CA SER A 195 -42.10 2.54 -8.80
C SER A 195 -42.65 1.13 -9.04
N ALA A 196 -41.96 0.32 -9.84
CA ALA A 196 -42.26 -1.08 -9.97
C ALA A 196 -42.10 -1.76 -8.60
N THR A 197 -43.19 -2.23 -8.04
CA THR A 197 -43.26 -3.07 -6.84
C THR A 197 -42.76 -4.47 -7.13
#